data_976f4e2d33f786bfa482d448fcc8fa2a
#
_entry.id   976f4e2d33f786bfa482d448fcc8fa2a
#
_cell.length_a   1.000
_cell.length_b   1.000
_cell.length_c   1.000
_cell.angle_alpha   90.00
_cell.angle_beta   90.00
_cell.angle_gamma   90.00
#
_symmetry.space_group_name_H-M   'P 1'
#
loop_
_entity.id
_entity.type
_entity.pdbx_description
1 polymer ?
#
loop_
_entity_poly.entity_id
_entity_poly.type
_entity_poly.pdbx_seq_one_letter_code
_entity_poly.pdbx_strand_id
1 'polypeptide(L)'
;MSTPKTLYDKIWNDHLVSENEDGTSIIYIDRHLVHEVTSPQAFEGLKIANRSVRKPNFTLATADHNIPTTNRDEGISDPESKLQVDTLEENCKEHGITFLSMSDKRQGIVHIIGPEQGFTQPGMTIVCGDSHTSTHGAFGALAWGIGTSEVEHVLATQTLVQTKAKNMQINIQGELPLGVTAKDIVLKIIQTIGTAGGTGYVIEYTGDAIKSLTMEGRMTVCNMSIEAGARAGLISPDEKTIEYLKGRPFSPAENEYQSASDSWLSIATDDVAAYDKTVNIDASDIIPQVTWGTSPEDVVSIDGLVPNPEDETDETKKKSMIRALEYMGLVPNTPLKEVKVDKVFIGSCTNGRIEDLRAASKIAKDRKVADHVNAIIVPGSGLVKQQAEEEGLDKIFIESGFEWREPGCSMCLAMNADKLKPQERCASTSNRNFEGRQGRGGRTHLMSPAMAAAAAINGKLSDCRE
;
A
#
# COMPACT_ATOMS: atom_id res chain seq x y z
N MET A 1 -37.01 -9.23 10.12
CA MET A 1 -35.64 -8.77 10.37
C MET A 1 -34.87 -8.92 9.07
N SER A 2 -34.11 -7.91 8.67
CA SER A 2 -33.23 -8.01 7.48
C SER A 2 -32.12 -9.04 7.75
N THR A 3 -31.70 -9.76 6.73
CA THR A 3 -30.54 -10.67 6.84
C THR A 3 -29.30 -9.85 7.19
N PRO A 4 -28.52 -10.27 8.22
CA PRO A 4 -27.26 -9.59 8.57
C PRO A 4 -26.31 -9.53 7.39
N LYS A 5 -25.62 -8.38 7.23
CA LYS A 5 -24.76 -8.10 6.09
C LYS A 5 -23.33 -7.74 6.53
N THR A 6 -22.37 -8.14 5.74
CA THR A 6 -20.97 -7.66 5.87
C THR A 6 -20.86 -6.21 5.41
N LEU A 7 -19.80 -5.53 5.81
CA LEU A 7 -19.44 -4.20 5.29
C LEU A 7 -19.41 -4.21 3.74
N TYR A 8 -18.79 -5.22 3.14
CA TYR A 8 -18.75 -5.36 1.68
C TYR A 8 -20.14 -5.45 1.06
N ASP A 9 -21.03 -6.28 1.64
CA ASP A 9 -22.40 -6.42 1.11
C ASP A 9 -23.22 -5.14 1.21
N LYS A 10 -23.02 -4.36 2.28
CA LYS A 10 -23.68 -3.06 2.46
C LYS A 10 -23.22 -2.10 1.38
N ILE A 11 -21.90 -1.90 1.21
CA ILE A 11 -21.35 -0.99 0.21
C ILE A 11 -21.74 -1.42 -1.19
N TRP A 12 -21.61 -2.70 -1.52
CA TRP A 12 -21.99 -3.22 -2.83
C TRP A 12 -23.44 -2.91 -3.17
N ASN A 13 -24.36 -3.20 -2.24
CA ASN A 13 -25.78 -3.01 -2.50
C ASN A 13 -26.17 -1.53 -2.65
N ASP A 14 -25.50 -0.64 -1.92
CA ASP A 14 -25.76 0.80 -1.99
C ASP A 14 -25.24 1.43 -3.30
N HIS A 15 -24.29 0.76 -3.99
CA HIS A 15 -23.70 1.21 -5.25
C HIS A 15 -24.18 0.44 -6.47
N LEU A 16 -25.02 -0.57 -6.27
CA LEU A 16 -25.57 -1.39 -7.35
C LEU A 16 -26.54 -0.57 -8.20
N VAL A 17 -26.18 -0.33 -9.46
CA VAL A 17 -27.04 0.35 -10.44
C VAL A 17 -27.98 -0.63 -11.14
N SER A 18 -27.44 -1.75 -11.59
CA SER A 18 -28.20 -2.84 -12.20
C SER A 18 -27.44 -4.15 -12.20
N GLU A 19 -28.14 -5.26 -12.24
CA GLU A 19 -27.61 -6.60 -12.49
C GLU A 19 -27.93 -7.03 -13.92
N ASN A 20 -26.97 -7.65 -14.58
CA ASN A 20 -27.11 -8.20 -15.91
C ASN A 20 -27.47 -9.68 -15.84
N GLU A 21 -28.07 -10.22 -16.91
CA GLU A 21 -28.48 -11.64 -17.00
C GLU A 21 -27.28 -12.61 -16.90
N ASP A 22 -26.08 -12.16 -17.24
CA ASP A 22 -24.84 -12.96 -17.16
C ASP A 22 -24.19 -13.00 -15.74
N GLY A 23 -24.83 -12.38 -14.76
CA GLY A 23 -24.36 -12.31 -13.37
C GLY A 23 -23.36 -11.19 -13.11
N THR A 24 -23.06 -10.34 -14.09
CA THR A 24 -22.30 -9.11 -13.87
C THR A 24 -23.20 -7.99 -13.35
N SER A 25 -22.60 -7.00 -12.70
CA SER A 25 -23.32 -5.86 -12.12
C SER A 25 -22.68 -4.55 -12.57
N ILE A 26 -23.49 -3.53 -12.81
CA ILE A 26 -23.02 -2.17 -12.98
C ILE A 26 -22.98 -1.52 -11.60
N ILE A 27 -21.77 -1.10 -11.20
CA ILE A 27 -21.50 -0.48 -9.89
C ILE A 27 -21.17 1.00 -10.10
N TYR A 28 -21.78 1.88 -9.32
CA TYR A 28 -21.43 3.30 -9.28
C TYR A 28 -20.11 3.50 -8.56
N ILE A 29 -19.28 4.44 -9.04
CA ILE A 29 -17.97 4.79 -8.47
C ILE A 29 -18.05 6.21 -7.92
N ASP A 30 -17.80 6.36 -6.60
CA ASP A 30 -17.84 7.66 -5.92
C ASP A 30 -16.60 8.50 -6.17
N ARG A 31 -15.41 7.88 -6.11
CA ARG A 31 -14.14 8.57 -6.19
C ARG A 31 -13.19 7.90 -7.17
N HIS A 32 -12.48 8.73 -7.92
CA HIS A 32 -11.46 8.28 -8.85
C HIS A 32 -10.13 8.97 -8.55
N LEU A 33 -9.10 8.18 -8.23
CA LEU A 33 -7.73 8.65 -8.09
C LEU A 33 -6.97 8.38 -9.39
N VAL A 34 -6.22 9.38 -9.86
CA VAL A 34 -5.54 9.31 -11.16
C VAL A 34 -4.07 9.68 -11.01
N HIS A 35 -3.20 8.97 -11.69
CA HIS A 35 -1.78 9.26 -11.76
C HIS A 35 -1.25 9.16 -13.20
N GLU A 36 0.02 9.55 -13.42
CA GLU A 36 0.58 9.76 -14.74
C GLU A 36 0.77 8.49 -15.59
N VAL A 37 0.88 7.31 -14.95
CA VAL A 37 1.25 6.08 -15.68
C VAL A 37 0.09 5.48 -16.47
N THR A 38 -1.14 5.47 -15.92
CA THR A 38 -2.31 4.79 -16.51
C THR A 38 -3.34 5.75 -17.13
N SER A 39 -3.11 7.05 -17.06
CA SER A 39 -4.09 8.05 -17.48
C SER A 39 -3.93 8.57 -18.91
N PRO A 40 -2.74 8.66 -19.55
CA PRO A 40 -2.60 9.28 -20.86
C PRO A 40 -3.52 8.67 -21.91
N GLN A 41 -3.53 7.35 -22.04
CA GLN A 41 -4.37 6.65 -23.01
C GLN A 41 -5.85 6.72 -22.68
N ALA A 42 -6.21 6.81 -21.40
CA ALA A 42 -7.59 6.96 -20.96
C ALA A 42 -8.18 8.31 -21.38
N PHE A 43 -7.43 9.39 -21.19
CA PHE A 43 -7.83 10.73 -21.66
C PHE A 43 -7.84 10.84 -23.19
N GLU A 44 -6.88 10.20 -23.88
CA GLU A 44 -6.89 10.14 -25.34
C GLU A 44 -8.14 9.41 -25.86
N GLY A 45 -8.55 8.30 -25.22
CA GLY A 45 -9.80 7.60 -25.55
C GLY A 45 -11.03 8.47 -25.39
N LEU A 46 -11.11 9.27 -24.30
CA LEU A 46 -12.20 10.24 -24.11
C LEU A 46 -12.23 11.27 -25.26
N LYS A 47 -11.09 11.79 -25.66
CA LYS A 47 -10.97 12.77 -26.73
C LYS A 47 -11.41 12.20 -28.09
N ILE A 48 -10.95 10.99 -28.42
CA ILE A 48 -11.36 10.28 -29.65
C ILE A 48 -12.86 10.02 -29.65
N ALA A 49 -13.43 9.63 -28.51
CA ALA A 49 -14.87 9.39 -28.36
C ALA A 49 -15.71 10.67 -28.22
N ASN A 50 -15.07 11.85 -28.25
CA ASN A 50 -15.71 13.17 -28.00
C ASN A 50 -16.52 13.19 -26.70
N ARG A 51 -15.93 12.68 -25.63
CA ARG A 51 -16.52 12.61 -24.28
C ARG A 51 -15.72 13.49 -23.30
N SER A 52 -16.42 14.10 -22.36
CA SER A 52 -15.82 14.81 -21.25
C SER A 52 -15.79 13.97 -19.98
N VAL A 53 -14.97 14.36 -19.03
CA VAL A 53 -15.00 13.78 -17.68
C VAL A 53 -16.32 14.11 -17.01
N ARG A 54 -17.03 13.08 -16.55
CA ARG A 54 -18.39 13.22 -15.99
C ARG A 54 -18.44 13.96 -14.66
N LYS A 55 -17.48 13.67 -13.77
CA LYS A 55 -17.44 14.21 -12.41
C LYS A 55 -16.01 14.64 -12.02
N PRO A 56 -15.52 15.79 -12.57
CA PRO A 56 -14.16 16.25 -12.26
C PRO A 56 -13.91 16.44 -10.77
N ASN A 57 -14.89 16.93 -10.01
CA ASN A 57 -14.78 17.16 -8.57
C ASN A 57 -14.69 15.88 -7.72
N PHE A 58 -14.99 14.72 -8.31
CA PHE A 58 -14.87 13.39 -7.68
C PHE A 58 -13.63 12.65 -8.17
N THR A 59 -12.78 13.36 -8.92
CA THR A 59 -11.50 12.88 -9.41
C THR A 59 -10.38 13.73 -8.80
N LEU A 60 -9.35 13.08 -8.25
CA LEU A 60 -8.17 13.72 -7.70
C LEU A 60 -6.93 13.13 -8.35
N ALA A 61 -6.03 13.97 -8.85
CA ALA A 61 -4.85 13.53 -9.58
C ALA A 61 -3.55 13.99 -8.91
N THR A 62 -2.51 13.18 -9.04
CA THR A 62 -1.13 13.48 -8.64
C THR A 62 -0.15 12.75 -9.53
N ALA A 63 1.09 13.23 -9.61
CA ALA A 63 2.21 12.46 -10.17
C ALA A 63 3.05 11.92 -9.02
N ASP A 64 3.36 10.62 -9.05
CA ASP A 64 4.05 9.95 -7.95
C ASP A 64 5.06 8.86 -8.36
N HIS A 65 4.95 8.31 -9.58
CA HIS A 65 5.80 7.23 -10.08
C HIS A 65 7.04 7.72 -10.83
N ASN A 66 6.86 8.67 -11.74
CA ASN A 66 7.88 9.14 -12.68
C ASN A 66 8.59 10.43 -12.22
N ILE A 67 8.42 10.80 -10.98
CA ILE A 67 8.99 12.03 -10.43
C ILE A 67 10.32 11.77 -9.70
N PRO A 68 11.27 12.71 -9.75
CA PRO A 68 12.53 12.57 -9.02
C PRO A 68 12.32 12.75 -7.51
N THR A 69 13.11 12.03 -6.73
CA THR A 69 13.19 12.18 -5.27
C THR A 69 14.41 13.01 -4.83
N THR A 70 15.24 13.41 -5.79
CA THR A 70 16.39 14.31 -5.61
C THR A 70 16.35 15.42 -6.65
N ASN A 71 16.96 16.57 -6.36
CA ASN A 71 17.15 17.68 -7.30
C ASN A 71 15.85 18.08 -8.02
N ARG A 72 14.73 18.13 -7.31
CA ARG A 72 13.41 18.41 -7.89
C ARG A 72 13.34 19.73 -8.64
N ASP A 73 14.11 20.72 -8.23
CA ASP A 73 14.18 22.02 -8.85
C ASP A 73 14.75 21.97 -10.28
N GLU A 74 15.51 20.92 -10.63
CA GLU A 74 16.02 20.67 -11.97
C GLU A 74 14.96 20.05 -12.91
N GLY A 75 13.79 19.66 -12.35
CA GLY A 75 12.70 19.01 -13.07
C GLY A 75 12.96 17.52 -13.36
N ILE A 76 12.19 16.96 -14.28
CA ILE A 76 12.25 15.55 -14.67
C ILE A 76 13.22 15.43 -15.86
N SER A 77 14.33 14.73 -15.67
CA SER A 77 15.38 14.58 -16.69
C SER A 77 15.06 13.54 -17.75
N ASP A 78 14.31 12.49 -17.42
CA ASP A 78 13.88 11.48 -18.37
C ASP A 78 12.74 12.02 -19.26
N PRO A 79 12.91 12.07 -20.61
CA PRO A 79 11.91 12.69 -21.46
C PRO A 79 10.55 11.98 -21.49
N GLU A 80 10.53 10.65 -21.34
CA GLU A 80 9.29 9.87 -21.34
C GLU A 80 8.51 10.09 -20.04
N SER A 81 9.20 10.03 -18.91
CA SER A 81 8.64 10.36 -17.60
C SER A 81 8.08 11.78 -17.55
N LYS A 82 8.84 12.75 -18.11
CA LYS A 82 8.39 14.15 -18.21
C LYS A 82 7.14 14.26 -19.06
N LEU A 83 7.10 13.63 -20.23
CA LEU A 83 5.93 13.67 -21.11
C LEU A 83 4.68 13.12 -20.41
N GLN A 84 4.79 12.02 -19.66
CA GLN A 84 3.66 11.44 -18.92
C GLN A 84 3.11 12.39 -17.85
N VAL A 85 3.99 13.05 -17.10
CA VAL A 85 3.58 14.02 -16.06
C VAL A 85 2.98 15.26 -16.67
N ASP A 86 3.61 15.84 -17.70
CA ASP A 86 3.11 17.02 -18.42
C ASP A 86 1.72 16.73 -19.04
N THR A 87 1.54 15.55 -19.65
CA THR A 87 0.27 15.11 -20.23
C THR A 87 -0.84 14.98 -19.17
N LEU A 88 -0.52 14.45 -17.99
CA LEU A 88 -1.48 14.39 -16.89
C LEU A 88 -1.90 15.80 -16.45
N GLU A 89 -0.96 16.72 -16.28
CA GLU A 89 -1.24 18.09 -15.88
C GLU A 89 -2.13 18.82 -16.90
N GLU A 90 -1.82 18.67 -18.21
CA GLU A 90 -2.62 19.24 -19.30
C GLU A 90 -4.05 18.68 -19.30
N ASN A 91 -4.21 17.37 -19.20
CA ASN A 91 -5.51 16.71 -19.14
C ASN A 91 -6.32 17.14 -17.92
N CYS A 92 -5.70 17.24 -16.75
CA CYS A 92 -6.37 17.72 -15.55
C CYS A 92 -6.86 19.16 -15.70
N LYS A 93 -6.06 20.02 -16.30
CA LYS A 93 -6.42 21.41 -16.60
C LYS A 93 -7.58 21.50 -17.60
N GLU A 94 -7.52 20.72 -18.68
CA GLU A 94 -8.57 20.69 -19.72
C GLU A 94 -9.92 20.26 -19.14
N HIS A 95 -9.91 19.24 -18.28
CA HIS A 95 -11.15 18.67 -17.72
C HIS A 95 -11.56 19.24 -16.36
N GLY A 96 -10.82 20.18 -15.79
CA GLY A 96 -11.13 20.80 -14.49
C GLY A 96 -10.95 19.86 -13.29
N ILE A 97 -10.01 18.91 -13.40
CA ILE A 97 -9.65 17.96 -12.32
C ILE A 97 -8.62 18.61 -11.40
N THR A 98 -8.78 18.44 -10.09
CA THR A 98 -7.77 18.87 -9.11
C THR A 98 -6.51 18.05 -9.27
N PHE A 99 -5.39 18.71 -9.60
CA PHE A 99 -4.07 18.09 -9.75
C PHE A 99 -3.11 18.62 -8.69
N LEU A 100 -2.51 17.73 -7.93
CA LEU A 100 -1.45 18.03 -6.97
C LEU A 100 -0.10 17.87 -7.68
N SER A 101 0.42 18.98 -8.22
CA SER A 101 1.68 19.03 -8.97
C SER A 101 2.90 18.81 -8.08
N MET A 102 4.07 18.56 -8.68
CA MET A 102 5.33 18.39 -7.92
C MET A 102 5.68 19.58 -7.01
N SER A 103 5.18 20.77 -7.30
CA SER A 103 5.39 21.99 -6.50
C SER A 103 4.31 22.18 -5.42
N ASP A 104 3.21 21.41 -5.44
CA ASP A 104 2.19 21.48 -4.41
C ASP A 104 2.67 20.73 -3.16
N LYS A 105 2.63 21.39 -2.01
CA LYS A 105 3.01 20.75 -0.73
C LYS A 105 2.19 19.53 -0.35
N ARG A 106 1.02 19.33 -0.97
CA ARG A 106 0.14 18.17 -0.78
C ARG A 106 0.48 17.02 -1.74
N GLN A 107 1.43 17.23 -2.68
CA GLN A 107 1.84 16.20 -3.61
C GLN A 107 2.40 15.00 -2.84
N GLY A 108 2.12 13.82 -3.32
CA GLY A 108 2.58 12.56 -2.73
C GLY A 108 2.03 11.36 -3.47
N ILE A 109 2.31 10.20 -2.92
CA ILE A 109 1.83 8.92 -3.45
C ILE A 109 0.30 8.91 -3.44
N VAL A 110 -0.30 8.50 -4.55
CA VAL A 110 -1.75 8.56 -4.77
C VAL A 110 -2.58 7.91 -3.64
N HIS A 111 -2.09 6.80 -3.05
CA HIS A 111 -2.75 6.12 -1.94
C HIS A 111 -2.44 6.72 -0.55
N ILE A 112 -1.64 7.77 -0.48
CA ILE A 112 -1.40 8.54 0.73
C ILE A 112 -2.21 9.84 0.67
N ILE A 113 -2.19 10.55 -0.45
CA ILE A 113 -2.91 11.82 -0.57
C ILE A 113 -4.43 11.67 -0.44
N GLY A 114 -5.03 10.58 -0.95
CA GLY A 114 -6.47 10.33 -0.81
C GLY A 114 -6.94 10.36 0.64
N PRO A 115 -6.37 9.55 1.54
CA PRO A 115 -6.60 9.62 2.98
C PRO A 115 -6.25 10.96 3.61
N GLU A 116 -5.07 11.51 3.33
CA GLU A 116 -4.62 12.77 3.93
C GLU A 116 -5.53 13.95 3.62
N GLN A 117 -6.11 13.99 2.43
CA GLN A 117 -7.02 15.02 2.05
C GLN A 117 -8.47 14.75 2.50
N GLY A 118 -8.78 13.60 3.10
CA GLY A 118 -10.15 13.18 3.43
C GLY A 118 -10.99 12.87 2.19
N PHE A 119 -10.34 12.63 1.04
CA PHE A 119 -10.98 12.22 -0.21
C PHE A 119 -11.49 10.78 -0.12
N THR A 120 -10.83 9.95 0.68
CA THR A 120 -11.23 8.61 1.07
C THR A 120 -12.16 8.68 2.28
N GLN A 121 -13.38 8.17 2.16
CA GLN A 121 -14.36 8.17 3.24
C GLN A 121 -15.07 6.80 3.34
N PRO A 122 -15.56 6.43 4.53
CA PRO A 122 -16.27 5.16 4.73
C PRO A 122 -17.50 5.03 3.83
N GLY A 123 -17.77 3.81 3.37
CA GLY A 123 -18.91 3.48 2.55
C GLY A 123 -18.77 3.82 1.06
N MET A 124 -17.73 4.53 0.66
CA MET A 124 -17.51 4.90 -0.75
C MET A 124 -16.90 3.76 -1.56
N THR A 125 -17.15 3.79 -2.86
CA THR A 125 -16.39 3.04 -3.87
C THR A 125 -15.28 3.91 -4.44
N ILE A 126 -14.03 3.40 -4.46
CA ILE A 126 -12.85 4.16 -4.89
C ILE A 126 -12.05 3.32 -5.89
N VAL A 127 -11.66 3.93 -7.00
CA VAL A 127 -10.82 3.27 -8.00
C VAL A 127 -9.61 4.11 -8.38
N CYS A 128 -8.56 3.44 -8.84
CA CYS A 128 -7.35 4.04 -9.38
C CYS A 128 -6.68 3.06 -10.35
N GLY A 129 -5.91 3.56 -11.28
CA GLY A 129 -5.09 2.76 -12.19
C GLY A 129 -3.89 2.07 -11.54
N ASP A 130 -3.91 1.86 -10.24
CA ASP A 130 -2.87 1.20 -9.44
C ASP A 130 -3.47 0.11 -8.54
N SER A 131 -2.79 -1.04 -8.45
CA SER A 131 -3.27 -2.21 -7.71
C SER A 131 -3.40 -1.99 -6.20
N HIS A 132 -2.59 -1.09 -5.61
CA HIS A 132 -2.62 -0.80 -4.16
C HIS A 132 -3.75 0.16 -3.74
N THR A 133 -4.72 0.40 -4.61
CA THR A 133 -5.96 1.11 -4.29
C THR A 133 -6.71 0.46 -3.12
N SER A 134 -6.48 -0.84 -2.86
CA SER A 134 -6.98 -1.54 -1.67
C SER A 134 -6.62 -0.85 -0.34
N THR A 135 -5.60 0.00 -0.31
CA THR A 135 -5.21 0.81 0.86
C THR A 135 -6.40 1.57 1.47
N HIS A 136 -7.28 2.09 0.63
CA HIS A 136 -8.42 2.91 1.06
C HIS A 136 -9.48 2.12 1.84
N GLY A 137 -9.45 0.78 1.75
CA GLY A 137 -10.29 -0.10 2.54
C GLY A 137 -10.05 -0.04 4.06
N ALA A 138 -8.93 0.52 4.48
CA ALA A 138 -8.64 0.84 5.88
C ALA A 138 -9.67 1.79 6.52
N PHE A 139 -10.38 2.54 5.70
CA PHE A 139 -11.45 3.48 6.09
C PHE A 139 -12.85 2.86 5.95
N GLY A 140 -12.98 1.61 5.56
CA GLY A 140 -14.25 1.01 5.21
C GLY A 140 -14.79 1.50 3.85
N ALA A 141 -13.89 1.85 2.93
CA ALA A 141 -14.21 2.13 1.53
C ALA A 141 -13.95 0.90 0.67
N LEU A 142 -14.86 0.56 -0.23
CA LEU A 142 -14.64 -0.50 -1.21
C LEU A 142 -13.74 0.02 -2.34
N ALA A 143 -12.45 -0.34 -2.28
CA ALA A 143 -11.44 0.25 -3.13
C ALA A 143 -10.59 -0.81 -3.84
N TRP A 144 -10.41 -0.64 -5.17
CA TRP A 144 -9.62 -1.59 -5.96
C TRP A 144 -8.96 -0.95 -7.20
N GLY A 145 -7.88 -1.61 -7.65
CA GLY A 145 -7.17 -1.23 -8.86
C GLY A 145 -7.92 -1.61 -10.13
N ILE A 146 -7.80 -0.75 -11.15
CA ILE A 146 -8.44 -0.91 -12.46
C ILE A 146 -7.43 -0.72 -13.60
N GLY A 147 -7.72 -1.29 -14.77
CA GLY A 147 -6.92 -1.12 -15.97
C GLY A 147 -7.19 0.21 -16.69
N THR A 148 -6.30 0.59 -17.61
CA THR A 148 -6.39 1.87 -18.35
C THR A 148 -7.72 2.08 -19.07
N SER A 149 -8.30 1.04 -19.71
CA SER A 149 -9.60 1.13 -20.34
C SER A 149 -10.76 1.33 -19.36
N GLU A 150 -10.63 0.77 -18.15
CA GLU A 150 -11.59 1.01 -17.06
C GLU A 150 -11.43 2.43 -16.49
N VAL A 151 -10.19 2.99 -16.44
CA VAL A 151 -9.95 4.41 -16.09
C VAL A 151 -10.73 5.32 -17.04
N GLU A 152 -10.63 5.11 -18.37
CA GLU A 152 -11.41 5.83 -19.37
C GLU A 152 -12.91 5.71 -19.11
N HIS A 153 -13.39 4.46 -18.89
CA HIS A 153 -14.79 4.19 -18.64
C HIS A 153 -15.34 4.93 -17.41
N VAL A 154 -14.61 4.91 -16.30
CA VAL A 154 -15.00 5.62 -15.05
C VAL A 154 -15.00 7.13 -15.26
N LEU A 155 -13.98 7.69 -15.91
CA LEU A 155 -13.94 9.11 -16.24
C LEU A 155 -15.18 9.55 -17.03
N ALA A 156 -15.62 8.71 -18.00
CA ALA A 156 -16.78 8.99 -18.85
C ALA A 156 -18.12 8.78 -18.15
N THR A 157 -18.24 7.78 -17.27
CA THR A 157 -19.56 7.25 -16.83
C THR A 157 -19.77 7.27 -15.32
N GLN A 158 -18.72 7.26 -14.53
CA GLN A 158 -18.75 7.05 -13.07
C GLN A 158 -19.26 5.64 -12.69
N THR A 159 -19.12 4.66 -13.58
CA THR A 159 -19.57 3.28 -13.33
C THR A 159 -18.54 2.26 -13.80
N LEU A 160 -18.64 1.04 -13.30
CA LEU A 160 -17.90 -0.12 -13.80
C LEU A 160 -18.81 -1.36 -13.85
N VAL A 161 -18.52 -2.24 -14.81
CA VAL A 161 -19.10 -3.59 -14.85
C VAL A 161 -18.20 -4.51 -14.03
N GLN A 162 -18.75 -5.13 -12.99
CA GLN A 162 -18.01 -5.99 -12.06
C GLN A 162 -18.79 -7.25 -11.73
N THR A 163 -18.10 -8.33 -11.42
CA THR A 163 -18.69 -9.52 -10.79
C THR A 163 -18.55 -9.40 -9.28
N LYS A 164 -19.61 -9.66 -8.53
CA LYS A 164 -19.60 -9.62 -7.07
C LYS A 164 -18.63 -10.68 -6.52
N ALA A 165 -17.66 -10.26 -5.74
CA ALA A 165 -16.73 -11.15 -5.07
C ALA A 165 -17.38 -11.84 -3.86
N LYS A 166 -16.75 -12.92 -3.37
CA LYS A 166 -17.12 -13.56 -2.11
C LYS A 166 -16.53 -12.80 -0.91
N ASN A 167 -17.10 -13.00 0.27
CA ASN A 167 -16.66 -12.43 1.52
C ASN A 167 -15.65 -13.37 2.21
N MET A 168 -14.44 -12.88 2.54
CA MET A 168 -13.49 -13.59 3.39
C MET A 168 -13.21 -12.78 4.65
N GLN A 169 -13.29 -13.43 5.80
CA GLN A 169 -12.83 -12.86 7.04
C GLN A 169 -11.41 -13.35 7.38
N ILE A 170 -10.53 -12.41 7.73
CA ILE A 170 -9.26 -12.74 8.40
C ILE A 170 -9.33 -12.12 9.79
N ASN A 171 -9.42 -12.99 10.78
CA ASN A 171 -9.64 -12.64 12.18
C ASN A 171 -8.34 -12.83 12.97
N ILE A 172 -7.77 -11.72 13.48
CA ILE A 172 -6.50 -11.73 14.21
C ILE A 172 -6.78 -11.37 15.67
N GLN A 173 -6.77 -12.40 16.51
CA GLN A 173 -7.11 -12.29 17.93
C GLN A 173 -5.87 -12.13 18.80
N GLY A 174 -6.05 -11.45 19.93
CA GLY A 174 -5.02 -11.25 20.93
C GLY A 174 -4.20 -9.98 20.74
N GLU A 175 -3.17 -9.83 21.56
CA GLU A 175 -2.28 -8.68 21.59
C GLU A 175 -1.01 -8.94 20.78
N LEU A 176 -0.54 -7.91 20.09
CA LEU A 176 0.69 -7.98 19.30
C LEU A 176 1.92 -8.00 20.22
N PRO A 177 2.87 -8.91 20.00
CA PRO A 177 4.13 -8.91 20.72
C PRO A 177 4.96 -7.64 20.44
N LEU A 178 5.89 -7.33 21.34
CA LEU A 178 6.82 -6.22 21.18
C LEU A 178 7.59 -6.31 19.85
N GLY A 179 7.66 -5.21 19.13
CA GLY A 179 8.37 -5.11 17.84
C GLY A 179 7.59 -5.59 16.63
N VAL A 180 6.39 -6.18 16.83
CA VAL A 180 5.49 -6.58 15.76
C VAL A 180 4.64 -5.38 15.31
N THR A 181 4.54 -5.19 14.00
CA THR A 181 3.83 -4.09 13.35
C THR A 181 2.77 -4.59 12.38
N ALA A 182 1.98 -3.69 11.81
CA ALA A 182 1.03 -4.01 10.75
C ALA A 182 1.67 -4.70 9.54
N LYS A 183 2.95 -4.39 9.23
CA LYS A 183 3.70 -5.05 8.16
C LYS A 183 3.92 -6.53 8.46
N ASP A 184 4.26 -6.86 9.70
CA ASP A 184 4.46 -8.25 10.12
C ASP A 184 3.15 -9.03 10.09
N ILE A 185 2.05 -8.40 10.49
CA ILE A 185 0.70 -8.97 10.39
C ILE A 185 0.38 -9.36 8.93
N VAL A 186 0.50 -8.42 7.99
CA VAL A 186 0.11 -8.70 6.61
C VAL A 186 1.05 -9.68 5.93
N LEU A 187 2.35 -9.67 6.23
CA LEU A 187 3.30 -10.69 5.76
C LEU A 187 2.92 -12.07 6.31
N LYS A 188 2.54 -12.17 7.59
CA LYS A 188 2.04 -13.42 8.19
C LYS A 188 0.75 -13.90 7.55
N ILE A 189 -0.18 -13.00 7.23
CA ILE A 189 -1.40 -13.34 6.50
C ILE A 189 -1.05 -13.95 5.15
N ILE A 190 -0.20 -13.28 4.35
CA ILE A 190 0.18 -13.74 3.01
C ILE A 190 0.92 -15.10 3.09
N GLN A 191 1.80 -15.27 4.07
CA GLN A 191 2.43 -16.57 4.35
C GLN A 191 1.39 -17.66 4.61
N THR A 192 0.33 -17.33 5.37
CA THR A 192 -0.68 -18.31 5.80
C THR A 192 -1.62 -18.73 4.68
N ILE A 193 -2.07 -17.79 3.85
CA ILE A 193 -3.08 -18.09 2.82
C ILE A 193 -2.48 -18.21 1.40
N GLY A 194 -1.22 -17.78 1.21
CA GLY A 194 -0.55 -17.72 -0.09
C GLY A 194 -0.96 -16.51 -0.93
N THR A 195 -0.22 -16.25 -2.01
CA THR A 195 -0.46 -15.15 -2.96
C THR A 195 -1.75 -15.30 -3.79
N ALA A 196 -2.35 -16.49 -3.81
CA ALA A 196 -3.61 -16.78 -4.48
C ALA A 196 -4.78 -17.05 -3.51
N GLY A 197 -4.54 -17.04 -2.20
CA GLY A 197 -5.53 -17.45 -1.19
C GLY A 197 -6.76 -16.55 -1.11
N GLY A 198 -6.63 -15.28 -1.50
CA GLY A 198 -7.69 -14.28 -1.57
C GLY A 198 -8.36 -14.14 -2.94
N THR A 199 -7.97 -14.95 -3.94
CA THR A 199 -8.52 -14.84 -5.31
C THR A 199 -10.03 -15.05 -5.32
N GLY A 200 -10.76 -14.08 -5.87
CA GLY A 200 -12.24 -14.09 -5.93
C GLY A 200 -12.91 -13.59 -4.65
N TYR A 201 -12.14 -13.09 -3.68
CA TYR A 201 -12.65 -12.55 -2.42
C TYR A 201 -12.36 -11.06 -2.26
N VAL A 202 -13.24 -10.41 -1.50
CA VAL A 202 -12.93 -9.20 -0.73
C VAL A 202 -12.64 -9.66 0.71
N ILE A 203 -11.50 -9.24 1.26
CA ILE A 203 -11.08 -9.62 2.61
C ILE A 203 -11.53 -8.55 3.61
N GLU A 204 -12.23 -8.94 4.67
CA GLU A 204 -12.44 -8.09 5.84
C GLU A 204 -11.52 -8.52 6.98
N TYR A 205 -10.69 -7.60 7.44
CA TYR A 205 -9.78 -7.82 8.56
C TYR A 205 -10.47 -7.45 9.87
N THR A 206 -10.46 -8.37 10.81
CA THR A 206 -11.15 -8.26 12.10
C THR A 206 -10.27 -8.74 13.26
N GLY A 207 -10.78 -8.64 14.47
CA GLY A 207 -10.11 -9.11 15.68
C GLY A 207 -9.42 -7.98 16.46
N ASP A 208 -8.97 -8.31 17.67
CA ASP A 208 -8.46 -7.32 18.64
C ASP A 208 -7.17 -6.68 18.15
N ALA A 209 -6.27 -7.46 17.51
CA ALA A 209 -5.04 -6.95 16.93
C ALA A 209 -5.31 -5.90 15.83
N ILE A 210 -6.30 -6.13 14.96
CA ILE A 210 -6.68 -5.16 13.91
C ILE A 210 -7.31 -3.91 14.50
N LYS A 211 -8.20 -4.06 15.49
CA LYS A 211 -8.82 -2.92 16.18
C LYS A 211 -7.78 -2.06 16.90
N SER A 212 -6.72 -2.68 17.43
CA SER A 212 -5.65 -1.96 18.13
C SER A 212 -4.82 -1.07 17.21
N LEU A 213 -4.71 -1.40 15.91
CA LEU A 213 -3.91 -0.65 14.93
C LEU A 213 -4.38 0.81 14.81
N THR A 214 -3.42 1.67 14.54
CA THR A 214 -3.65 3.03 14.05
C THR A 214 -4.19 3.01 12.63
N MET A 215 -4.65 4.15 12.12
CA MET A 215 -5.09 4.24 10.72
C MET A 215 -3.96 3.92 9.74
N GLU A 216 -2.74 4.35 10.02
CA GLU A 216 -1.54 4.03 9.24
C GLU A 216 -1.27 2.53 9.20
N GLY A 217 -1.37 1.86 10.34
CA GLY A 217 -1.26 0.40 10.43
C GLY A 217 -2.35 -0.32 9.64
N ARG A 218 -3.61 0.15 9.72
CA ARG A 218 -4.73 -0.39 8.93
C ARG A 218 -4.52 -0.20 7.44
N MET A 219 -4.00 0.96 7.02
CA MET A 219 -3.63 1.22 5.62
C MET A 219 -2.54 0.26 5.14
N THR A 220 -1.55 -0.06 5.96
CA THR A 220 -0.52 -1.06 5.63
C THR A 220 -1.11 -2.44 5.39
N VAL A 221 -2.04 -2.90 6.26
CA VAL A 221 -2.69 -4.21 6.10
C VAL A 221 -3.54 -4.24 4.83
N CYS A 222 -4.40 -3.24 4.62
CA CYS A 222 -5.27 -3.17 3.44
C CYS A 222 -4.47 -2.98 2.13
N ASN A 223 -3.36 -2.23 2.17
CA ASN A 223 -2.46 -2.03 1.02
C ASN A 223 -2.01 -3.36 0.42
N MET A 224 -1.59 -4.30 1.25
CA MET A 224 -1.04 -5.57 0.81
C MET A 224 -2.08 -6.69 0.64
N SER A 225 -3.38 -6.39 0.64
CA SER A 225 -4.43 -7.37 0.34
C SER A 225 -4.31 -7.95 -1.07
N ILE A 226 -3.83 -7.14 -2.02
CA ILE A 226 -3.64 -7.54 -3.41
C ILE A 226 -2.50 -8.58 -3.55
N GLU A 227 -1.50 -8.56 -2.66
CA GLU A 227 -0.42 -9.54 -2.64
C GLU A 227 -0.92 -10.93 -2.19
N ALA A 228 -2.04 -10.98 -1.48
CA ALA A 228 -2.76 -12.23 -1.18
C ALA A 228 -3.74 -12.65 -2.29
N GLY A 229 -3.79 -11.91 -3.40
CA GLY A 229 -4.69 -12.16 -4.53
C GLY A 229 -6.12 -11.65 -4.36
N ALA A 230 -6.41 -10.92 -3.28
CA ALA A 230 -7.76 -10.40 -3.01
C ALA A 230 -8.13 -9.25 -3.94
N ARG A 231 -9.42 -9.08 -4.21
CA ARG A 231 -9.95 -7.95 -4.98
C ARG A 231 -9.80 -6.63 -4.23
N ALA A 232 -10.05 -6.65 -2.92
CA ALA A 232 -9.93 -5.53 -2.01
C ALA A 232 -9.71 -6.05 -0.57
N GLY A 233 -9.23 -5.17 0.32
CA GLY A 233 -9.20 -5.40 1.75
C GLY A 233 -10.03 -4.34 2.45
N LEU A 234 -10.74 -4.68 3.50
CA LEU A 234 -11.63 -3.81 4.24
C LEU A 234 -11.38 -3.92 5.74
N ILE A 235 -11.54 -2.80 6.44
CA ILE A 235 -11.67 -2.76 7.90
C ILE A 235 -12.90 -1.91 8.20
N SER A 236 -13.80 -2.43 9.03
CA SER A 236 -14.99 -1.69 9.44
C SER A 236 -14.60 -0.37 10.12
N PRO A 237 -15.24 0.77 9.74
CA PRO A 237 -14.93 2.07 10.34
C PRO A 237 -15.28 2.09 11.83
N ASP A 238 -14.49 2.78 12.62
CA ASP A 238 -14.65 3.02 14.04
C ASP A 238 -14.27 4.46 14.42
N GLU A 239 -14.19 4.75 15.71
CA GLU A 239 -13.86 6.07 16.23
C GLU A 239 -12.51 6.57 15.76
N LYS A 240 -11.51 5.69 15.53
CA LYS A 240 -10.20 6.08 14.97
C LYS A 240 -10.35 6.58 13.54
N THR A 241 -11.22 5.94 12.75
CA THR A 241 -11.53 6.37 11.38
C THR A 241 -12.18 7.76 11.38
N ILE A 242 -13.13 7.98 12.28
CA ILE A 242 -13.81 9.26 12.45
C ILE A 242 -12.80 10.36 12.83
N GLU A 243 -11.98 10.11 13.86
CA GLU A 243 -11.00 11.10 14.31
C GLU A 243 -9.97 11.44 13.22
N TYR A 244 -9.51 10.44 12.47
CA TYR A 244 -8.56 10.65 11.37
C TYR A 244 -9.12 11.58 10.28
N LEU A 245 -10.40 11.47 9.94
CA LEU A 245 -11.05 12.23 8.87
C LEU A 245 -11.47 13.64 9.28
N LYS A 246 -11.54 13.93 10.57
CA LYS A 246 -12.05 15.21 11.09
C LYS A 246 -11.22 16.39 10.60
N GLY A 247 -11.92 17.39 10.01
CA GLY A 247 -11.30 18.63 9.57
C GLY A 247 -10.42 18.56 8.33
N ARG A 248 -10.39 17.42 7.63
CA ARG A 248 -9.64 17.30 6.38
C ARG A 248 -10.35 17.98 5.21
N PRO A 249 -9.62 18.44 4.16
CA PRO A 249 -10.16 19.32 3.12
C PRO A 249 -11.40 18.80 2.39
N PHE A 250 -11.48 17.47 2.11
CA PHE A 250 -12.63 16.85 1.44
C PHE A 250 -13.60 16.15 2.39
N SER A 251 -13.36 16.21 3.70
CA SER A 251 -14.29 15.70 4.70
C SER A 251 -15.52 16.61 4.81
N PRO A 252 -16.67 16.09 5.28
CA PRO A 252 -17.85 16.90 5.52
C PRO A 252 -17.55 18.11 6.41
N ALA A 253 -18.28 19.20 6.19
CA ALA A 253 -18.18 20.39 7.01
C ALA A 253 -18.51 20.10 8.48
N GLU A 254 -17.99 20.91 9.41
CA GLU A 254 -18.12 20.68 10.86
C GLU A 254 -19.57 20.49 11.31
N ASN A 255 -20.50 21.26 10.73
CA ASN A 255 -21.94 21.16 11.03
C ASN A 255 -22.62 19.89 10.49
N GLU A 256 -22.00 19.20 9.54
CA GLU A 256 -22.49 17.95 8.92
C GLU A 256 -21.73 16.73 9.43
N TYR A 257 -20.58 16.96 10.11
CA TYR A 257 -19.62 15.92 10.46
C TYR A 257 -20.21 14.86 11.39
N GLN A 258 -21.02 15.25 12.38
CA GLN A 258 -21.64 14.29 13.29
C GLN A 258 -22.61 13.35 12.55
N SER A 259 -23.45 13.88 11.67
CA SER A 259 -24.39 13.07 10.88
C SER A 259 -23.65 12.12 9.92
N ALA A 260 -22.56 12.59 9.32
CA ALA A 260 -21.70 11.74 8.49
C ALA A 260 -21.04 10.63 9.32
N SER A 261 -20.52 10.97 10.50
CA SER A 261 -19.90 10.01 11.41
C SER A 261 -20.87 8.91 11.84
N ASP A 262 -22.10 9.26 12.22
CA ASP A 262 -23.15 8.30 12.58
C ASP A 262 -23.48 7.38 11.40
N SER A 263 -23.56 7.92 10.20
CA SER A 263 -23.78 7.16 8.97
C SER A 263 -22.59 6.22 8.68
N TRP A 264 -21.36 6.68 8.82
CA TRP A 264 -20.15 5.89 8.60
C TRP A 264 -20.03 4.73 9.59
N LEU A 265 -20.35 4.93 10.87
CA LEU A 265 -20.33 3.87 11.86
C LEU A 265 -21.43 2.81 11.60
N SER A 266 -22.57 3.22 11.04
CA SER A 266 -23.70 2.32 10.78
C SER A 266 -23.44 1.28 9.68
N ILE A 267 -22.45 1.50 8.82
CA ILE A 267 -22.10 0.55 7.74
C ILE A 267 -21.23 -0.61 8.22
N ALA A 268 -20.68 -0.56 9.43
CA ALA A 268 -19.88 -1.67 9.97
C ALA A 268 -20.63 -3.01 9.83
N THR A 269 -19.86 -4.08 9.68
CA THR A 269 -20.41 -5.44 9.54
C THR A 269 -21.31 -5.78 10.73
N ASP A 270 -22.49 -6.38 10.45
CA ASP A 270 -23.44 -6.78 11.48
C ASP A 270 -22.88 -7.94 12.33
N ASP A 271 -23.20 -7.99 13.63
CA ASP A 271 -22.62 -8.93 14.60
C ASP A 271 -22.68 -10.41 14.20
N VAL A 272 -23.69 -10.82 13.44
CA VAL A 272 -23.90 -12.21 13.01
C VAL A 272 -23.85 -12.38 11.49
N ALA A 273 -23.17 -11.48 10.80
CA ALA A 273 -22.96 -11.59 9.37
C ALA A 273 -22.14 -12.84 9.01
N ALA A 274 -22.52 -13.53 7.94
CA ALA A 274 -21.82 -14.72 7.50
C ALA A 274 -20.77 -14.37 6.43
N TYR A 275 -19.61 -15.03 6.54
CA TYR A 275 -18.53 -14.99 5.54
C TYR A 275 -18.49 -16.32 4.79
N ASP A 276 -18.10 -16.28 3.52
CA ASP A 276 -17.89 -17.49 2.71
C ASP A 276 -16.64 -18.27 3.19
N LYS A 277 -15.66 -17.56 3.76
CA LYS A 277 -14.45 -18.15 4.32
C LYS A 277 -13.96 -17.34 5.52
N THR A 278 -13.51 -18.03 6.56
CA THR A 278 -12.87 -17.42 7.74
C THR A 278 -11.51 -18.04 7.99
N VAL A 279 -10.50 -17.18 8.22
CA VAL A 279 -9.15 -17.56 8.62
C VAL A 279 -8.88 -16.92 9.98
N ASN A 280 -8.46 -17.72 10.96
CA ASN A 280 -8.10 -17.23 12.30
C ASN A 280 -6.58 -17.29 12.49
N ILE A 281 -6.00 -16.22 13.02
CA ILE A 281 -4.58 -16.10 13.35
C ILE A 281 -4.48 -15.60 14.78
N ASP A 282 -3.64 -16.23 15.60
CA ASP A 282 -3.30 -15.73 16.92
C ASP A 282 -2.20 -14.67 16.79
N ALA A 283 -2.46 -13.47 17.30
CA ALA A 283 -1.50 -12.36 17.24
C ALA A 283 -0.21 -12.67 18.02
N SER A 284 -0.30 -13.46 19.07
CA SER A 284 0.84 -13.84 19.92
C SER A 284 1.87 -14.73 19.20
N ASP A 285 1.46 -15.40 18.12
CA ASP A 285 2.33 -16.23 17.28
C ASP A 285 3.10 -15.41 16.22
N ILE A 286 2.81 -14.11 16.07
CA ILE A 286 3.45 -13.26 15.09
C ILE A 286 4.77 -12.73 15.67
N ILE A 287 5.86 -13.05 15.02
CA ILE A 287 7.20 -12.53 15.29
C ILE A 287 7.56 -11.57 14.14
N PRO A 288 8.45 -10.58 14.30
CA PRO A 288 8.88 -9.74 13.17
C PRO A 288 9.29 -10.56 11.95
N GLN A 289 8.71 -10.23 10.81
CA GLN A 289 8.73 -11.01 9.58
C GLN A 289 9.69 -10.44 8.54
N VAL A 290 10.31 -11.32 7.75
CA VAL A 290 11.18 -10.97 6.62
C VAL A 290 10.89 -11.90 5.44
N THR A 291 10.83 -11.36 4.21
CA THR A 291 10.82 -12.23 3.03
C THR A 291 12.23 -12.71 2.70
N TRP A 292 12.38 -14.00 2.43
CA TRP A 292 13.66 -14.63 2.01
C TRP A 292 13.75 -14.84 0.50
N GLY A 293 12.62 -14.96 -0.19
CA GLY A 293 12.56 -15.31 -1.61
C GLY A 293 12.07 -14.16 -2.50
N THR A 294 11.46 -14.54 -3.62
CA THR A 294 11.03 -13.64 -4.69
C THR A 294 9.51 -13.45 -4.76
N SER A 295 8.80 -13.90 -3.73
CA SER A 295 7.35 -13.73 -3.56
C SER A 295 7.05 -13.14 -2.18
N PRO A 296 5.99 -12.32 -2.03
CA PRO A 296 5.55 -11.85 -0.71
C PRO A 296 5.08 -12.96 0.24
N GLU A 297 4.84 -14.19 -0.24
CA GLU A 297 4.55 -15.38 0.59
C GLU A 297 5.80 -16.09 1.11
N ASP A 298 6.97 -15.82 0.51
CA ASP A 298 8.25 -16.39 0.93
C ASP A 298 8.74 -15.72 2.23
N VAL A 299 8.00 -15.88 3.31
CA VAL A 299 8.18 -15.22 4.59
C VAL A 299 8.68 -16.18 5.65
N VAL A 300 9.60 -15.71 6.49
CA VAL A 300 9.99 -16.38 7.75
C VAL A 300 10.18 -15.32 8.85
N SER A 301 10.16 -15.75 10.12
CA SER A 301 10.51 -14.86 11.23
C SER A 301 11.99 -14.49 11.16
N ILE A 302 12.34 -13.30 11.66
CA ILE A 302 13.74 -12.82 11.68
C ILE A 302 14.69 -13.75 12.44
N ASP A 303 14.17 -14.48 13.43
CA ASP A 303 14.92 -15.46 14.21
C ASP A 303 15.11 -16.80 13.48
N GLY A 304 14.53 -16.95 12.28
CA GLY A 304 14.56 -18.18 11.49
C GLY A 304 15.79 -18.33 10.61
N LEU A 305 15.77 -19.42 9.86
CA LEU A 305 16.79 -19.76 8.87
C LEU A 305 16.25 -19.57 7.45
N VAL A 306 17.12 -19.35 6.50
CA VAL A 306 16.81 -19.47 5.08
C VAL A 306 16.29 -20.90 4.82
N PRO A 307 15.06 -21.05 4.28
CA PRO A 307 14.46 -22.38 4.10
C PRO A 307 15.29 -23.31 3.22
N ASN A 308 15.25 -24.60 3.55
CA ASN A 308 15.96 -25.64 2.79
C ASN A 308 14.96 -26.33 1.84
N PRO A 309 15.17 -26.28 0.51
CA PRO A 309 14.30 -26.96 -0.44
C PRO A 309 14.21 -28.48 -0.24
N GLU A 310 15.21 -29.11 0.42
CA GLU A 310 15.17 -30.54 0.70
C GLU A 310 14.13 -30.93 1.75
N ASP A 311 13.65 -29.94 2.55
CA ASP A 311 12.61 -30.14 3.55
C ASP A 311 11.19 -30.02 2.94
N GLU A 312 11.08 -29.54 1.67
CA GLU A 312 9.81 -29.41 0.96
C GLU A 312 9.43 -30.71 0.23
N THR A 313 8.20 -31.15 0.42
CA THR A 313 7.68 -32.39 -0.17
C THR A 313 6.98 -32.18 -1.51
N ASP A 314 6.49 -30.96 -1.77
CA ASP A 314 5.88 -30.60 -3.06
C ASP A 314 6.97 -30.23 -4.06
N GLU A 315 7.11 -31.04 -5.11
CA GLU A 315 8.13 -30.86 -6.14
C GLU A 315 8.02 -29.52 -6.89
N THR A 316 6.83 -28.94 -7.02
CA THR A 316 6.62 -27.66 -7.68
C THR A 316 7.13 -26.53 -6.77
N LYS A 317 6.78 -26.58 -5.50
CA LYS A 317 7.28 -25.63 -4.50
C LYS A 317 8.78 -25.74 -4.33
N LYS A 318 9.31 -26.98 -4.24
CA LYS A 318 10.76 -27.23 -4.16
C LYS A 318 11.53 -26.56 -5.30
N LYS A 319 11.06 -26.71 -6.54
CA LYS A 319 11.66 -26.05 -7.72
C LYS A 319 11.58 -24.53 -7.64
N SER A 320 10.45 -23.99 -7.19
CA SER A 320 10.28 -22.54 -6.98
C SER A 320 11.25 -22.01 -5.91
N MET A 321 11.40 -22.73 -4.79
CA MET A 321 12.35 -22.38 -3.73
C MET A 321 13.80 -22.37 -4.22
N ILE A 322 14.21 -23.40 -4.99
CA ILE A 322 15.57 -23.47 -5.59
C ILE A 322 15.81 -22.24 -6.46
N ARG A 323 14.88 -21.91 -7.35
CA ARG A 323 14.98 -20.72 -8.22
C ARG A 323 15.07 -19.42 -7.41
N ALA A 324 14.22 -19.28 -6.39
CA ALA A 324 14.22 -18.10 -5.53
C ALA A 324 15.56 -17.93 -4.78
N LEU A 325 16.12 -19.04 -4.25
CA LEU A 325 17.42 -19.03 -3.57
C LEU A 325 18.56 -18.66 -4.52
N GLU A 326 18.57 -19.20 -5.73
CA GLU A 326 19.55 -18.86 -6.77
C GLU A 326 19.49 -17.37 -7.12
N TYR A 327 18.28 -16.83 -7.38
CA TYR A 327 18.10 -15.42 -7.67
C TYR A 327 18.53 -14.54 -6.50
N MET A 328 18.07 -14.86 -5.31
CA MET A 328 18.40 -14.12 -4.09
C MET A 328 19.85 -14.36 -3.63
N GLY A 329 20.57 -15.33 -4.18
CA GLY A 329 21.94 -15.66 -3.78
C GLY A 329 22.02 -16.02 -2.30
N LEU A 330 21.08 -16.84 -1.83
CA LEU A 330 21.02 -17.31 -0.45
C LEU A 330 21.40 -18.77 -0.35
N VAL A 331 22.00 -19.15 0.77
CA VAL A 331 22.37 -20.52 1.09
C VAL A 331 21.34 -21.08 2.09
N PRO A 332 20.72 -22.25 1.81
CA PRO A 332 19.81 -22.89 2.76
C PRO A 332 20.42 -23.03 4.17
N ASN A 333 19.57 -22.98 5.18
CA ASN A 333 19.94 -23.09 6.59
C ASN A 333 20.85 -21.96 7.14
N THR A 334 21.09 -20.89 6.37
CA THR A 334 21.79 -19.71 6.88
C THR A 334 20.85 -18.92 7.81
N PRO A 335 21.28 -18.51 9.02
CA PRO A 335 20.50 -17.61 9.84
C PRO A 335 20.21 -16.27 9.11
N LEU A 336 18.96 -15.82 9.10
CA LEU A 336 18.61 -14.57 8.41
C LEU A 336 19.43 -13.38 8.92
N LYS A 337 19.73 -13.33 10.21
CA LYS A 337 20.54 -12.28 10.82
C LYS A 337 22.01 -12.26 10.34
N GLU A 338 22.44 -13.21 9.52
CA GLU A 338 23.77 -13.20 8.88
C GLU A 338 23.74 -12.67 7.45
N VAL A 339 22.55 -12.47 6.88
CA VAL A 339 22.38 -12.01 5.49
C VAL A 339 22.67 -10.50 5.41
N LYS A 340 23.78 -10.14 4.76
CA LYS A 340 24.21 -8.73 4.55
C LYS A 340 23.28 -8.02 3.59
N VAL A 341 23.13 -6.70 3.77
CA VAL A 341 22.39 -5.80 2.88
C VAL A 341 23.30 -4.71 2.34
N ASP A 342 23.06 -4.28 1.10
CA ASP A 342 23.82 -3.22 0.43
C ASP A 342 23.04 -1.91 0.44
N LYS A 343 21.72 -2.02 0.46
CA LYS A 343 20.81 -0.88 0.41
C LYS A 343 19.64 -1.05 1.38
N VAL A 344 19.11 0.06 1.87
CA VAL A 344 17.89 0.11 2.66
C VAL A 344 16.95 1.15 2.07
N PHE A 345 15.69 0.77 1.90
CA PHE A 345 14.61 1.64 1.44
C PHE A 345 13.48 1.70 2.46
N ILE A 346 13.22 2.89 3.01
CA ILE A 346 12.06 3.15 3.87
C ILE A 346 11.19 4.18 3.16
N GLY A 347 9.97 3.77 2.79
CA GLY A 347 9.06 4.56 1.99
C GLY A 347 7.92 3.72 1.41
N SER A 348 7.39 4.11 0.24
CA SER A 348 6.27 3.45 -0.45
C SER A 348 4.90 3.83 0.10
N CYS A 349 3.85 3.57 -0.68
CA CYS A 349 2.46 3.68 -0.20
C CYS A 349 2.14 2.75 0.97
N THR A 350 2.95 1.71 1.18
CA THR A 350 2.80 0.77 2.29
C THR A 350 3.29 1.36 3.61
N ASN A 351 4.51 1.92 3.63
CA ASN A 351 5.19 2.36 4.86
C ASN A 351 5.99 3.67 4.68
N GLY A 352 5.39 4.66 4.05
CA GLY A 352 5.95 6.01 3.92
C GLY A 352 5.21 7.08 4.73
N ARG A 353 4.43 6.68 5.74
CA ARG A 353 3.62 7.59 6.57
C ARG A 353 4.39 8.05 7.80
N ILE A 354 3.86 9.07 8.49
CA ILE A 354 4.55 9.68 9.63
C ILE A 354 4.89 8.67 10.75
N GLU A 355 4.00 7.73 11.03
CA GLU A 355 4.24 6.71 12.06
C GLU A 355 5.36 5.74 11.69
N ASP A 356 5.47 5.41 10.40
CA ASP A 356 6.56 4.58 9.86
C ASP A 356 7.91 5.26 10.07
N LEU A 357 7.97 6.58 9.79
CA LEU A 357 9.18 7.38 9.98
C LEU A 357 9.51 7.52 11.47
N ARG A 358 8.53 7.75 12.33
CA ARG A 358 8.72 7.76 13.79
C ARG A 358 9.25 6.43 14.31
N ALA A 359 8.74 5.30 13.81
CA ALA A 359 9.20 3.97 14.21
C ALA A 359 10.66 3.73 13.78
N ALA A 360 10.99 4.07 12.54
CA ALA A 360 12.35 3.95 12.01
C ALA A 360 13.35 4.89 12.73
N SER A 361 12.94 6.14 13.01
CA SER A 361 13.81 7.13 13.68
C SER A 361 14.20 6.73 15.10
N LYS A 362 13.32 6.03 15.83
CA LYS A 362 13.63 5.50 17.18
C LYS A 362 14.79 4.50 17.14
N ILE A 363 14.88 3.72 16.06
CA ILE A 363 15.97 2.75 15.88
C ILE A 363 17.24 3.44 15.40
N ALA A 364 17.12 4.46 14.54
CA ALA A 364 18.26 5.18 13.96
C ALA A 364 18.94 6.14 14.94
N LYS A 365 18.18 6.69 15.89
CA LYS A 365 18.66 7.72 16.82
C LYS A 365 19.93 7.31 17.55
N ASP A 366 20.93 8.20 17.55
CA ASP A 366 22.26 8.04 18.20
C ASP A 366 23.09 6.85 17.65
N ARG A 367 22.71 6.32 16.46
CA ARG A 367 23.40 5.23 15.76
C ARG A 367 23.84 5.70 14.37
N LYS A 368 24.66 4.92 13.69
CA LYS A 368 25.14 5.20 12.33
C LYS A 368 24.78 4.05 11.39
N VAL A 369 24.39 4.40 10.17
CA VAL A 369 24.27 3.46 9.06
C VAL A 369 25.65 2.80 8.83
N ALA A 370 25.68 1.49 8.60
CA ALA A 370 26.90 0.76 8.31
C ALA A 370 27.57 1.31 7.03
N ASP A 371 28.91 1.45 7.05
CA ASP A 371 29.69 2.15 6.01
C ASP A 371 29.43 1.65 4.56
N HIS A 372 29.06 0.38 4.41
CA HIS A 372 28.80 -0.24 3.10
C HIS A 372 27.34 -0.14 2.66
N VAL A 373 26.44 0.38 3.49
CA VAL A 373 25.00 0.46 3.22
C VAL A 373 24.63 1.84 2.71
N ASN A 374 23.91 1.89 1.61
CA ASN A 374 23.21 3.09 1.17
C ASN A 374 21.76 3.03 1.65
N ALA A 375 21.40 3.88 2.60
CA ALA A 375 20.08 3.89 3.22
C ALA A 375 19.31 5.16 2.81
N ILE A 376 18.10 5.00 2.26
CA ILE A 376 17.26 6.10 1.80
C ILE A 376 15.91 6.12 2.52
N ILE A 377 15.46 7.32 2.87
CA ILE A 377 14.14 7.59 3.46
C ILE A 377 13.35 8.43 2.46
N VAL A 378 12.18 7.94 2.06
CA VAL A 378 11.29 8.64 1.14
C VAL A 378 9.93 8.85 1.80
N PRO A 379 9.60 10.06 2.28
CA PRO A 379 8.27 10.38 2.79
C PRO A 379 7.20 10.13 1.73
N GLY A 380 6.02 9.69 2.17
CA GLY A 380 4.96 9.34 1.23
C GLY A 380 4.24 10.54 0.61
N SER A 381 4.30 11.72 1.25
CA SER A 381 3.74 12.98 0.75
C SER A 381 4.54 14.17 1.25
N GLY A 382 4.31 15.33 0.64
CA GLY A 382 4.89 16.59 1.12
C GLY A 382 4.39 16.98 2.52
N LEU A 383 3.15 16.60 2.87
CA LEU A 383 2.61 16.83 4.22
C LEU A 383 3.30 15.93 5.25
N VAL A 384 3.55 14.65 4.93
CA VAL A 384 4.33 13.76 5.78
C VAL A 384 5.76 14.29 5.94
N LYS A 385 6.38 14.75 4.83
CA LYS A 385 7.73 15.33 4.87
C LYS A 385 7.77 16.55 5.78
N GLN A 386 6.84 17.49 5.60
CA GLN A 386 6.75 18.68 6.44
C GLN A 386 6.60 18.31 7.92
N GLN A 387 5.67 17.41 8.25
CA GLN A 387 5.47 16.98 9.63
C GLN A 387 6.71 16.30 10.22
N ALA A 388 7.38 15.45 9.45
CA ALA A 388 8.61 14.79 9.88
C ALA A 388 9.73 15.80 10.17
N GLU A 389 9.88 16.85 9.36
CA GLU A 389 10.84 17.93 9.54
C GLU A 389 10.48 18.81 10.76
N GLU A 390 9.21 19.12 10.98
CA GLU A 390 8.73 19.83 12.19
C GLU A 390 9.00 19.03 13.46
N GLU A 391 8.91 17.70 13.41
CA GLU A 391 9.26 16.79 14.52
C GLU A 391 10.78 16.54 14.64
N GLY A 392 11.61 17.00 13.69
CA GLY A 392 13.05 16.81 13.66
C GLY A 392 13.50 15.40 13.29
N LEU A 393 12.63 14.59 12.66
CA LEU A 393 12.97 13.23 12.26
C LEU A 393 13.99 13.20 11.11
N ASP A 394 13.92 14.18 10.20
CA ASP A 394 14.90 14.40 9.14
C ASP A 394 16.33 14.53 9.68
N LYS A 395 16.51 15.32 10.76
CA LYS A 395 17.81 15.51 11.42
C LYS A 395 18.35 14.20 11.98
N ILE A 396 17.49 13.42 12.66
CA ILE A 396 17.87 12.09 13.18
C ILE A 396 18.38 11.20 12.04
N PHE A 397 17.64 11.13 10.92
CA PHE A 397 18.02 10.31 9.78
C PHE A 397 19.31 10.78 9.11
N ILE A 398 19.44 12.09 8.84
CA ILE A 398 20.64 12.67 8.22
C ILE A 398 21.86 12.46 9.14
N GLU A 399 21.74 12.75 10.43
CA GLU A 399 22.80 12.52 11.41
C GLU A 399 23.20 11.05 11.50
N SER A 400 22.23 10.13 11.32
CA SER A 400 22.51 8.69 11.30
C SER A 400 23.14 8.21 9.99
N GLY A 401 23.13 9.04 8.92
CA GLY A 401 23.69 8.69 7.61
C GLY A 401 22.71 8.17 6.59
N PHE A 402 21.39 8.32 6.83
CA PHE A 402 20.37 8.10 5.80
C PHE A 402 20.28 9.30 4.86
N GLU A 403 19.95 9.04 3.61
CA GLU A 403 19.59 10.07 2.64
C GLU A 403 18.11 10.45 2.79
N TRP A 404 17.83 11.71 3.11
CA TRP A 404 16.49 12.27 3.19
C TRP A 404 16.04 12.74 1.82
N ARG A 405 14.92 12.22 1.33
CA ARG A 405 14.47 12.38 -0.06
C ARG A 405 13.17 13.18 -0.17
N GLU A 406 12.86 13.60 -1.39
CA GLU A 406 11.55 14.17 -1.74
C GLU A 406 10.47 13.08 -1.89
N PRO A 407 9.18 13.43 -1.64
CA PRO A 407 8.09 12.48 -1.65
C PRO A 407 7.85 11.83 -3.03
N GLY A 408 7.55 10.53 -3.05
CA GLY A 408 7.19 9.79 -4.26
C GLY A 408 7.27 8.27 -4.07
N CYS A 409 6.94 7.52 -5.11
CA CYS A 409 7.02 6.05 -5.09
C CYS A 409 8.46 5.52 -5.06
N SER A 410 9.44 6.27 -5.64
CA SER A 410 10.86 5.93 -5.58
C SER A 410 11.15 4.48 -5.98
N MET A 411 11.92 3.77 -5.15
CA MET A 411 12.29 2.37 -5.39
C MET A 411 11.11 1.39 -5.34
N CYS A 412 9.91 1.78 -4.93
CA CYS A 412 8.79 0.82 -4.86
C CYS A 412 8.51 0.14 -6.21
N LEU A 413 8.62 0.89 -7.32
CA LEU A 413 8.45 0.41 -8.69
C LEU A 413 9.70 0.65 -9.56
N ALA A 414 10.65 1.44 -9.09
CA ALA A 414 11.89 1.79 -9.81
C ALA A 414 11.66 2.41 -11.21
N MET A 415 10.63 3.24 -11.35
CA MET A 415 10.34 3.97 -12.59
C MET A 415 11.12 5.28 -12.70
N ASN A 416 11.78 5.72 -11.63
CA ASN A 416 12.67 6.87 -11.59
C ASN A 416 14.15 6.45 -11.46
N ALA A 417 15.02 7.36 -11.06
CA ALA A 417 16.45 7.08 -10.90
C ALA A 417 16.79 6.16 -9.72
N ASP A 418 15.88 6.01 -8.75
CA ASP A 418 16.08 5.18 -7.57
C ASP A 418 15.90 3.70 -7.92
N LYS A 419 17.00 3.00 -8.16
CA LYS A 419 17.01 1.59 -8.60
C LYS A 419 18.08 0.79 -7.89
N LEU A 420 17.85 -0.51 -7.74
CA LEU A 420 18.89 -1.47 -7.39
C LEU A 420 19.75 -1.81 -8.61
N LYS A 421 21.04 -1.98 -8.38
CA LYS A 421 21.97 -2.58 -9.33
C LYS A 421 21.78 -4.12 -9.33
N PRO A 422 22.20 -4.81 -10.40
CA PRO A 422 22.20 -6.28 -10.41
C PRO A 422 22.92 -6.87 -9.20
N GLN A 423 22.25 -7.82 -8.52
CA GLN A 423 22.69 -8.50 -7.30
C GLN A 423 22.75 -7.64 -6.02
N GLU A 424 22.52 -6.34 -6.10
CA GLU A 424 22.41 -5.47 -4.92
C GLU A 424 21.23 -5.91 -4.06
N ARG A 425 21.44 -6.06 -2.76
CA ARG A 425 20.46 -6.57 -1.80
C ARG A 425 19.88 -5.43 -0.98
N CYS A 426 18.55 -5.36 -0.96
CA CYS A 426 17.81 -4.31 -0.27
C CYS A 426 16.93 -4.85 0.85
N ALA A 427 17.04 -4.26 2.04
CA ALA A 427 16.01 -4.32 3.07
C ALA A 427 14.98 -3.21 2.79
N SER A 428 13.72 -3.57 2.55
CA SER A 428 12.73 -2.67 1.96
C SER A 428 11.39 -2.70 2.68
N THR A 429 10.78 -1.55 2.85
CA THR A 429 9.41 -1.41 3.37
C THR A 429 8.36 -1.38 2.26
N SER A 430 8.75 -1.60 1.00
CA SER A 430 7.79 -1.72 -0.11
C SER A 430 6.86 -2.94 0.03
N ASN A 431 5.99 -3.15 -0.94
CA ASN A 431 4.94 -4.16 -0.90
C ASN A 431 5.24 -5.41 -1.73
N ARG A 432 6.15 -5.33 -2.69
CA ARG A 432 6.49 -6.42 -3.62
C ARG A 432 7.98 -6.61 -3.74
N ASN A 433 8.39 -7.90 -3.89
CA ASN A 433 9.80 -8.31 -3.99
C ASN A 433 10.05 -9.29 -5.13
N PHE A 434 9.18 -9.37 -6.14
CA PHE A 434 9.43 -10.26 -7.27
C PHE A 434 10.68 -9.82 -8.07
N GLU A 435 11.23 -10.74 -8.85
CA GLU A 435 12.44 -10.54 -9.64
C GLU A 435 12.41 -9.23 -10.45
N GLY A 436 13.36 -8.36 -10.22
CA GLY A 436 13.51 -7.09 -10.93
C GLY A 436 12.60 -5.94 -10.46
N ARG A 437 11.75 -6.12 -9.46
CA ARG A 437 10.79 -5.10 -8.99
C ARG A 437 11.43 -3.76 -8.66
N GLN A 438 12.53 -3.76 -7.92
CA GLN A 438 13.25 -2.55 -7.52
C GLN A 438 14.49 -2.25 -8.40
N GLY A 439 14.60 -2.93 -9.52
CA GLY A 439 15.71 -2.84 -10.47
C GLY A 439 16.13 -4.21 -10.99
N ARG A 440 16.55 -4.27 -12.25
CA ARG A 440 16.91 -5.53 -12.91
C ARG A 440 17.99 -6.29 -12.15
N GLY A 441 17.67 -7.52 -11.71
CA GLY A 441 18.58 -8.37 -10.94
C GLY A 441 18.78 -7.95 -9.49
N GLY A 442 18.02 -6.95 -9.01
CA GLY A 442 18.01 -6.54 -7.61
C GLY A 442 17.33 -7.57 -6.71
N ARG A 443 17.79 -7.67 -5.46
CA ARG A 443 17.35 -8.65 -4.46
C ARG A 443 16.66 -7.93 -3.30
N THR A 444 15.36 -8.14 -3.13
CA THR A 444 14.57 -7.38 -2.16
C THR A 444 14.03 -8.25 -1.05
N HIS A 445 14.26 -7.84 0.20
CA HIS A 445 13.64 -8.41 1.40
C HIS A 445 12.62 -7.42 1.96
N LEU A 446 11.35 -7.84 2.04
CA LEU A 446 10.28 -7.02 2.64
C LEU A 446 10.30 -7.16 4.16
N MET A 447 10.16 -6.03 4.85
CA MET A 447 10.11 -5.98 6.31
C MET A 447 9.48 -4.67 6.80
N SER A 448 9.28 -4.55 8.11
CA SER A 448 8.76 -3.34 8.73
C SER A 448 9.78 -2.19 8.74
N PRO A 449 9.34 -0.92 8.90
CA PRO A 449 10.23 0.24 8.97
C PRO A 449 11.29 0.15 10.06
N ALA A 450 10.92 -0.32 11.25
CA ALA A 450 11.87 -0.51 12.36
C ALA A 450 12.93 -1.57 12.03
N MET A 451 12.51 -2.68 11.41
CA MET A 451 13.42 -3.74 10.95
C MET A 451 14.36 -3.24 9.86
N ALA A 452 13.85 -2.46 8.90
CA ALA A 452 14.68 -1.87 7.84
C ALA A 452 15.70 -0.88 8.41
N ALA A 453 15.31 -0.06 9.38
CA ALA A 453 16.25 0.83 10.08
C ALA A 453 17.32 0.04 10.85
N ALA A 454 16.95 -1.04 11.54
CA ALA A 454 17.91 -1.93 12.21
C ALA A 454 18.89 -2.57 11.20
N ALA A 455 18.38 -2.98 10.03
CA ALA A 455 19.21 -3.52 8.96
C ALA A 455 20.20 -2.47 8.41
N ALA A 456 19.80 -1.21 8.29
CA ALA A 456 20.69 -0.13 7.87
C ALA A 456 21.86 0.07 8.85
N ILE A 457 21.57 0.07 10.15
CA ILE A 457 22.56 0.26 11.21
C ILE A 457 23.53 -0.91 11.29
N ASN A 458 23.04 -2.15 11.23
CA ASN A 458 23.84 -3.35 11.42
C ASN A 458 24.46 -3.90 10.10
N GLY A 459 24.08 -3.35 8.94
CA GLY A 459 24.57 -3.78 7.62
C GLY A 459 24.10 -5.18 7.19
N LYS A 460 23.08 -5.73 7.84
CA LYS A 460 22.52 -7.07 7.62
C LYS A 460 21.07 -7.12 8.11
N LEU A 461 20.31 -8.13 7.70
CA LEU A 461 18.97 -8.34 8.25
C LEU A 461 19.05 -8.43 9.77
N SER A 462 18.26 -7.64 10.46
CA SER A 462 18.38 -7.47 11.92
C SER A 462 17.03 -7.35 12.59
N ASP A 463 16.98 -7.82 13.82
CA ASP A 463 15.81 -7.68 14.67
C ASP A 463 15.79 -6.29 15.30
N CYS A 464 14.70 -5.56 15.16
CA CYS A 464 14.53 -4.22 15.73
C CYS A 464 14.37 -4.23 17.27
N ARG A 465 14.23 -5.40 17.87
CA ARG A 465 14.08 -5.60 19.33
C ARG A 465 15.45 -5.67 20.06
N GLU A 466 16.56 -5.80 19.31
CA GLU A 466 17.94 -5.94 19.83
C GLU A 466 18.72 -4.58 19.96
#